data_6da1f3e14fa652f2b8b021ad39aea395
#
_entry.id   6da1f3e14fa652f2b8b021ad39aea395
#
_cell.length_a   1.000
_cell.length_b   1.000
_cell.length_c   1.000
_cell.angle_alpha   90.00
_cell.angle_beta   90.00
_cell.angle_gamma   90.00
#
_symmetry.space_group_name_H-M   'P 1'
#
loop_
_entity.id
_entity.type
_entity.pdbx_description
1 polymer ?
#
loop_
_entity_poly.entity_id
_entity_poly.type
_entity_poly.pdbx_seq_one_letter_code
_entity_poly.pdbx_strand_id
1 'polypeptide(L)'
;MRGYNELELPNAKKTIVLDHLPSFDIADYDFTNEKDLMKYFKNIERICRSSRSYKKYIEYLRNCVDMTSCSFYKNVNNIDTYSIKIHIHHSPLTLFDLVTTIYAKRVACQENISENAVAKEVMFNHYRLNVGLIPLSETVHELVHNGYLFIPTNYVYGDYKTFVQIYGKYMDPQLKATLEYSEAISRTYDYNKETQVLDMHMVHIDPTGSYDFPSTEELINKLQTRIDEIDNGATENQYMIDKKED
;
A
#
# COMPACT_ATOMS: atom_id res chain seq x y z
N MET A 1 -0.59 0.66 -38.03
CA MET A 1 -0.52 0.16 -36.66
C MET A 1 -1.10 -1.25 -36.67
N ARG A 2 -0.30 -2.28 -36.41
CA ARG A 2 -0.84 -3.62 -36.21
C ARG A 2 -1.60 -3.63 -34.89
N GLY A 3 -2.85 -4.02 -34.94
CA GLY A 3 -3.67 -4.12 -33.73
C GLY A 3 -3.07 -5.14 -32.77
N TYR A 4 -3.36 -5.02 -31.49
CA TYR A 4 -2.93 -5.94 -30.42
C TYR A 4 -3.36 -7.39 -30.66
N ASN A 5 -4.21 -7.63 -31.65
CA ASN A 5 -4.78 -8.93 -32.03
C ASN A 5 -3.84 -9.76 -32.92
N GLU A 6 -2.70 -9.22 -33.34
CA GLU A 6 -1.74 -9.88 -34.22
C GLU A 6 -0.38 -10.11 -33.56
N LEU A 7 -0.34 -10.41 -32.28
CA LEU A 7 0.87 -10.94 -31.65
C LEU A 7 1.07 -12.41 -32.17
N GLU A 8 1.78 -12.55 -33.27
CA GLU A 8 2.36 -13.82 -33.66
C GLU A 8 3.40 -14.22 -32.61
N LEU A 9 2.99 -15.04 -31.65
CA LEU A 9 3.93 -15.74 -30.81
C LEU A 9 4.61 -16.81 -31.64
N PRO A 10 5.96 -16.92 -31.66
CA PRO A 10 6.64 -18.01 -32.31
C PRO A 10 6.06 -19.34 -31.83
N ASN A 11 5.55 -20.18 -32.74
CA ASN A 11 4.89 -21.45 -32.46
C ASN A 11 3.46 -21.42 -31.90
N ALA A 12 2.79 -20.29 -31.84
CA ALA A 12 1.37 -20.28 -31.57
C ALA A 12 0.62 -20.73 -32.84
N LYS A 13 -0.03 -21.87 -32.77
CA LYS A 13 -1.03 -22.22 -33.75
C LYS A 13 -2.18 -21.25 -33.65
N LYS A 14 -2.19 -20.27 -34.54
CA LYS A 14 -3.22 -19.24 -34.76
C LYS A 14 -3.67 -18.42 -33.57
N THR A 15 -3.57 -17.16 -33.78
CA THR A 15 -4.35 -16.05 -33.23
C THR A 15 -5.25 -16.47 -32.07
N ILE A 16 -4.83 -16.22 -30.88
CA ILE A 16 -5.79 -16.12 -29.79
C ILE A 16 -6.61 -14.90 -30.14
N VAL A 17 -7.77 -15.14 -30.72
CA VAL A 17 -8.78 -14.10 -30.91
C VAL A 17 -9.18 -13.69 -29.50
N LEU A 18 -8.83 -12.48 -29.12
CA LEU A 18 -9.19 -11.88 -27.83
C LEU A 18 -10.71 -11.70 -27.66
N ASP A 19 -11.48 -12.08 -28.67
CA ASP A 19 -12.96 -12.08 -28.67
C ASP A 19 -13.58 -13.05 -27.66
N HIS A 20 -12.76 -13.94 -27.06
CA HIS A 20 -13.20 -14.88 -26.02
C HIS A 20 -12.54 -14.67 -24.66
N LEU A 21 -11.78 -13.60 -24.47
CA LEU A 21 -11.63 -13.13 -23.11
C LEU A 21 -13.04 -12.75 -22.64
N PRO A 22 -13.49 -13.25 -21.46
CA PRO A 22 -14.76 -12.82 -20.93
C PRO A 22 -14.73 -11.29 -21.00
N SER A 23 -15.57 -10.72 -21.85
CA SER A 23 -15.87 -9.32 -21.80
C SER A 23 -16.41 -9.14 -20.39
N PHE A 24 -15.63 -8.52 -19.51
CA PHE A 24 -16.18 -8.01 -18.29
C PHE A 24 -17.15 -6.94 -18.76
N ASP A 25 -18.42 -7.35 -18.81
CA ASP A 25 -19.44 -6.56 -19.43
C ASP A 25 -19.68 -5.35 -18.51
N ILE A 26 -19.41 -4.15 -19.03
CA ILE A 26 -19.73 -2.89 -18.32
C ILE A 26 -21.23 -2.87 -17.96
N ALA A 27 -22.03 -3.66 -18.67
CA ALA A 27 -23.46 -3.86 -18.42
C ALA A 27 -23.78 -4.44 -17.03
N ASP A 28 -22.83 -5.06 -16.35
CA ASP A 28 -23.02 -5.61 -15.00
C ASP A 28 -22.94 -4.58 -13.86
N TYR A 29 -22.63 -3.31 -14.18
CA TYR A 29 -22.50 -2.27 -13.18
C TYR A 29 -23.48 -1.12 -13.43
N ASP A 30 -24.28 -0.81 -12.41
CA ASP A 30 -25.05 0.44 -12.38
C ASP A 30 -24.15 1.56 -11.83
N PHE A 31 -23.53 2.33 -12.72
CA PHE A 31 -22.65 3.44 -12.35
C PHE A 31 -23.37 4.61 -11.63
N THR A 32 -24.69 4.58 -11.52
CA THR A 32 -25.45 5.51 -10.68
C THR A 32 -25.57 5.01 -9.24
N ASN A 33 -25.27 3.73 -9.00
CA ASN A 33 -25.28 3.11 -7.70
C ASN A 33 -23.86 3.09 -7.12
N GLU A 34 -23.67 3.74 -5.97
CA GLU A 34 -22.39 3.84 -5.28
C GLU A 34 -21.77 2.45 -4.96
N LYS A 35 -22.60 1.47 -4.58
CA LYS A 35 -22.11 0.11 -4.26
C LYS A 35 -21.55 -0.59 -5.49
N ASP A 36 -22.20 -0.44 -6.63
CA ASP A 36 -21.73 -1.04 -7.88
C ASP A 36 -20.47 -0.34 -8.40
N LEU A 37 -20.42 0.98 -8.27
CA LEU A 37 -19.22 1.76 -8.60
C LEU A 37 -18.03 1.35 -7.72
N MET A 38 -18.23 1.18 -6.41
CA MET A 38 -17.20 0.69 -5.50
C MET A 38 -16.75 -0.74 -5.82
N LYS A 39 -17.70 -1.61 -6.20
CA LYS A 39 -17.40 -2.98 -6.66
C LYS A 39 -16.53 -2.96 -7.93
N TYR A 40 -16.89 -2.10 -8.88
CA TYR A 40 -16.13 -1.90 -10.10
C TYR A 40 -14.68 -1.47 -9.81
N PHE A 41 -14.47 -0.46 -8.94
CA PHE A 41 -13.12 -0.01 -8.57
C PHE A 41 -12.30 -1.11 -7.88
N LYS A 42 -12.89 -1.83 -6.91
CA LYS A 42 -12.24 -2.96 -6.25
C LYS A 42 -11.86 -4.09 -7.21
N ASN A 43 -12.68 -4.34 -8.24
CA ASN A 43 -12.34 -5.31 -9.27
C ASN A 43 -11.13 -4.87 -10.09
N ILE A 44 -11.04 -3.60 -10.45
CA ILE A 44 -9.87 -3.06 -11.16
C ILE A 44 -8.60 -3.19 -10.32
N GLU A 45 -8.66 -2.84 -9.02
CA GLU A 45 -7.52 -3.04 -8.11
C GLU A 45 -7.09 -4.52 -8.08
N ARG A 46 -8.06 -5.45 -7.99
CA ARG A 46 -7.81 -6.89 -8.02
C ARG A 46 -7.16 -7.33 -9.33
N ILE A 47 -7.66 -6.85 -10.49
CA ILE A 47 -7.08 -7.11 -11.82
C ILE A 47 -5.62 -6.61 -11.85
N CYS A 48 -5.35 -5.39 -11.40
CA CYS A 48 -3.99 -4.86 -11.32
C CYS A 48 -3.09 -5.79 -10.49
N ARG A 49 -3.46 -6.04 -9.22
CA ARG A 49 -2.65 -6.81 -8.26
C ARG A 49 -2.43 -8.26 -8.69
N SER A 50 -3.41 -8.89 -9.34
CA SER A 50 -3.33 -10.28 -9.81
C SER A 50 -2.59 -10.41 -11.14
N SER A 51 -2.40 -9.32 -11.88
CA SER A 51 -1.82 -9.34 -13.22
C SER A 51 -0.35 -9.81 -13.20
N ARG A 52 0.05 -10.51 -14.28
CA ARG A 52 1.46 -10.85 -14.49
C ARG A 52 2.34 -9.61 -14.61
N SER A 53 1.79 -8.52 -15.16
CA SER A 53 2.48 -7.25 -15.30
C SER A 53 2.83 -6.67 -13.95
N TYR A 54 1.89 -6.64 -13.00
CA TYR A 54 2.14 -6.14 -11.66
C TYR A 54 3.18 -6.98 -10.91
N LYS A 55 3.08 -8.32 -11.00
CA LYS A 55 4.06 -9.22 -10.39
C LYS A 55 5.48 -8.96 -10.90
N LYS A 56 5.66 -8.81 -12.22
CA LYS A 56 6.95 -8.45 -12.82
C LYS A 56 7.44 -7.06 -12.39
N TYR A 57 6.51 -6.11 -12.21
CA TYR A 57 6.86 -4.79 -11.72
C TYR A 57 7.36 -4.85 -10.27
N ILE A 58 6.71 -5.62 -9.40
CA ILE A 58 7.18 -5.86 -8.03
C ILE A 58 8.55 -6.56 -7.99
N GLU A 59 8.77 -7.55 -8.87
CA GLU A 59 10.08 -8.19 -9.03
C GLU A 59 11.16 -7.18 -9.46
N TYR A 60 10.85 -6.29 -10.39
CA TYR A 60 11.75 -5.21 -10.79
C TYR A 60 12.08 -4.27 -9.61
N LEU A 61 11.09 -3.85 -8.84
CA LEU A 61 11.30 -2.98 -7.69
C LEU A 61 12.20 -3.63 -6.63
N ARG A 62 12.06 -4.94 -6.42
CA ARG A 62 12.88 -5.68 -5.47
C ARG A 62 14.30 -5.92 -5.99
N ASN A 63 14.44 -6.36 -7.22
CA ASN A 63 15.72 -6.84 -7.76
C ASN A 63 16.58 -5.74 -8.39
N CYS A 64 15.97 -4.69 -8.93
CA CYS A 64 16.68 -3.62 -9.65
C CYS A 64 16.69 -2.28 -8.88
N VAL A 65 15.67 -2.03 -8.05
CA VAL A 65 15.55 -0.79 -7.26
C VAL A 65 15.93 -1.02 -5.80
N ASP A 66 16.12 -2.29 -5.40
CA ASP A 66 16.48 -2.71 -4.04
C ASP A 66 15.43 -2.37 -2.97
N MET A 67 14.14 -2.49 -3.33
CA MET A 67 13.05 -2.33 -2.36
C MET A 67 12.87 -3.58 -1.49
N THR A 68 13.93 -3.99 -0.81
CA THR A 68 13.99 -5.21 0.00
C THR A 68 14.02 -4.94 1.50
N SER A 69 14.25 -3.69 1.90
CA SER A 69 14.29 -3.25 3.29
C SER A 69 13.23 -2.19 3.59
N CYS A 70 12.83 -2.10 4.86
CA CYS A 70 11.88 -1.09 5.32
C CYS A 70 12.51 0.31 5.22
N SER A 71 11.79 1.28 4.66
CA SER A 71 12.29 2.66 4.50
C SER A 71 12.51 3.37 5.83
N PHE A 72 11.77 3.01 6.88
CA PHE A 72 11.94 3.57 8.23
C PHE A 72 13.03 2.83 9.01
N TYR A 73 13.16 1.51 8.80
CA TYR A 73 14.15 0.66 9.45
C TYR A 73 14.97 -0.08 8.41
N LYS A 74 16.05 0.51 7.97
CA LYS A 74 16.92 -0.05 6.91
C LYS A 74 17.56 -1.39 7.25
N ASN A 75 17.71 -1.71 8.53
CA ASN A 75 18.17 -2.99 9.03
C ASN A 75 17.09 -4.08 9.04
N VAL A 76 15.82 -3.71 8.86
CA VAL A 76 14.70 -4.65 8.73
C VAL A 76 14.50 -4.95 7.26
N ASN A 77 15.01 -6.10 6.82
CA ASN A 77 14.98 -6.51 5.41
C ASN A 77 14.37 -7.89 5.21
N ASN A 78 14.11 -8.21 3.97
CA ASN A 78 13.52 -9.49 3.53
C ASN A 78 14.56 -10.61 3.45
N ILE A 79 15.80 -10.31 3.83
CA ILE A 79 16.94 -11.20 3.69
C ILE A 79 17.13 -11.92 5.01
N ASP A 80 16.96 -13.23 4.97
CA ASP A 80 17.37 -14.19 5.99
C ASP A 80 16.45 -14.44 7.19
N THR A 81 16.68 -15.53 7.78
CA THR A 81 16.32 -16.21 9.01
C THR A 81 15.03 -15.84 9.76
N TYR A 82 14.47 -14.64 9.57
CA TYR A 82 13.31 -14.17 10.35
C TYR A 82 12.03 -13.95 9.57
N SER A 83 11.95 -14.33 8.28
CA SER A 83 10.72 -14.20 7.45
C SER A 83 10.05 -12.82 7.51
N ILE A 84 10.84 -11.76 7.64
CA ILE A 84 10.28 -10.41 7.68
C ILE A 84 9.70 -10.10 6.30
N LYS A 85 8.40 -9.82 6.27
CA LYS A 85 7.69 -9.48 5.07
C LYS A 85 7.78 -7.99 4.79
N ILE A 86 8.35 -7.64 3.64
CA ILE A 86 8.37 -6.26 3.16
C ILE A 86 7.24 -6.06 2.15
N HIS A 87 6.35 -5.14 2.45
CA HIS A 87 5.26 -4.71 1.59
C HIS A 87 5.66 -3.49 0.79
N ILE A 88 5.37 -3.48 -0.50
CA ILE A 88 5.50 -2.28 -1.33
C ILE A 88 4.16 -1.56 -1.27
N HIS A 89 4.16 -0.42 -0.58
CA HIS A 89 2.99 0.39 -0.30
C HIS A 89 2.91 1.58 -1.26
N HIS A 90 1.70 1.88 -1.74
CA HIS A 90 1.46 3.07 -2.55
C HIS A 90 1.31 4.30 -1.66
N SER A 91 2.09 5.34 -1.94
CA SER A 91 2.04 6.63 -1.23
C SER A 91 2.58 7.73 -2.16
N PRO A 92 2.08 8.96 -2.10
CA PRO A 92 0.97 9.46 -1.29
C PRO A 92 -0.42 9.14 -1.85
N LEU A 93 -0.49 8.63 -3.10
CA LEU A 93 -1.72 8.20 -3.76
C LEU A 93 -1.85 6.68 -3.64
N THR A 94 -2.96 6.19 -3.13
CA THR A 94 -3.25 4.77 -3.06
C THR A 94 -3.55 4.18 -4.45
N LEU A 95 -3.53 2.86 -4.59
CA LEU A 95 -3.96 2.23 -5.85
C LEU A 95 -5.42 2.58 -6.18
N PHE A 96 -6.27 2.72 -5.17
CA PHE A 96 -7.65 3.16 -5.32
C PHE A 96 -7.73 4.58 -5.91
N ASP A 97 -6.92 5.52 -5.41
CA ASP A 97 -6.87 6.90 -5.92
C ASP A 97 -6.44 6.96 -7.39
N LEU A 98 -5.45 6.13 -7.76
CA LEU A 98 -5.03 6.02 -9.16
C LEU A 98 -6.16 5.50 -10.06
N VAL A 99 -6.86 4.44 -9.62
CA VAL A 99 -7.97 3.83 -10.35
C VAL A 99 -9.11 4.83 -10.53
N THR A 100 -9.56 5.48 -9.47
CA THR A 100 -10.68 6.42 -9.50
C THR A 100 -10.37 7.66 -10.35
N THR A 101 -9.15 8.18 -10.25
CA THR A 101 -8.68 9.33 -11.04
C THR A 101 -8.61 9.00 -12.53
N ILE A 102 -8.06 7.84 -12.89
CA ILE A 102 -7.98 7.39 -14.28
C ILE A 102 -9.38 7.12 -14.84
N TYR A 103 -10.27 6.51 -14.05
CA TYR A 103 -11.67 6.35 -14.42
C TYR A 103 -12.33 7.70 -14.73
N ALA A 104 -12.22 8.67 -13.82
CA ALA A 104 -12.79 10.01 -14.00
C ALA A 104 -12.26 10.69 -15.27
N LYS A 105 -10.96 10.56 -15.56
CA LYS A 105 -10.35 11.03 -16.81
C LYS A 105 -10.98 10.36 -18.03
N ARG A 106 -11.14 9.03 -18.01
CA ARG A 106 -11.70 8.30 -19.13
C ARG A 106 -13.15 8.64 -19.40
N VAL A 107 -13.95 8.80 -18.33
CA VAL A 107 -15.34 9.28 -18.45
C VAL A 107 -15.37 10.68 -19.07
N ALA A 108 -14.59 11.61 -18.55
CA ALA A 108 -14.54 12.99 -19.07
C ALA A 108 -14.05 13.09 -20.51
N CYS A 109 -13.18 12.19 -20.94
CA CYS A 109 -12.67 12.12 -22.31
C CYS A 109 -13.46 11.18 -23.22
N GLN A 110 -14.57 10.60 -22.75
CA GLN A 110 -15.37 9.63 -23.49
C GLN A 110 -14.57 8.42 -24.01
N GLU A 111 -13.60 7.97 -23.22
CA GLU A 111 -12.77 6.81 -23.53
C GLU A 111 -13.42 5.52 -22.97
N ASN A 112 -12.91 4.38 -23.43
CA ASN A 112 -13.35 3.06 -22.95
C ASN A 112 -13.08 2.91 -21.44
N ILE A 113 -14.15 2.68 -20.65
CA ILE A 113 -14.12 2.50 -19.20
C ILE A 113 -14.18 1.02 -18.77
N SER A 114 -13.94 0.05 -19.68
CA SER A 114 -13.86 -1.34 -19.23
C SER A 114 -12.77 -1.51 -18.16
N GLU A 115 -12.99 -2.44 -17.21
CA GLU A 115 -12.04 -2.71 -16.12
C GLU A 115 -10.62 -2.94 -16.66
N ASN A 116 -10.50 -3.69 -17.75
CA ASN A 116 -9.21 -3.95 -18.39
C ASN A 116 -8.58 -2.68 -19.00
N ALA A 117 -9.36 -1.77 -19.54
CA ALA A 117 -8.83 -0.52 -20.10
C ALA A 117 -8.29 0.39 -19.02
N VAL A 118 -9.02 0.53 -17.91
CA VAL A 118 -8.55 1.31 -16.75
C VAL A 118 -7.34 0.64 -16.12
N ALA A 119 -7.37 -0.67 -15.87
CA ALA A 119 -6.25 -1.41 -15.31
C ALA A 119 -4.96 -1.29 -16.16
N LYS A 120 -5.08 -1.33 -17.48
CA LYS A 120 -3.93 -1.10 -18.38
C LYS A 120 -3.32 0.27 -18.23
N GLU A 121 -4.14 1.33 -18.08
CA GLU A 121 -3.65 2.69 -17.90
C GLU A 121 -3.03 2.87 -16.52
N VAL A 122 -3.58 2.23 -15.47
CA VAL A 122 -2.97 2.16 -14.14
C VAL A 122 -1.58 1.50 -14.24
N MET A 123 -1.48 0.35 -14.89
CA MET A 123 -0.20 -0.35 -15.07
C MET A 123 0.79 0.42 -15.93
N PHE A 124 0.32 1.16 -16.94
CA PHE A 124 1.15 2.05 -17.72
C PHE A 124 1.83 3.10 -16.85
N ASN A 125 1.11 3.71 -15.91
CA ASN A 125 1.68 4.68 -14.98
C ASN A 125 2.69 4.04 -14.02
N HIS A 126 2.48 2.79 -13.57
CA HIS A 126 3.48 2.05 -12.81
C HIS A 126 4.79 1.87 -13.60
N TYR A 127 4.70 1.39 -14.83
CA TYR A 127 5.88 1.18 -15.68
C TYR A 127 6.60 2.49 -16.08
N ARG A 128 5.89 3.61 -16.06
CA ARG A 128 6.46 4.94 -16.25
C ARG A 128 7.04 5.54 -14.99
N LEU A 129 6.94 4.85 -13.86
CA LEU A 129 7.31 5.34 -12.53
C LEU A 129 6.55 6.62 -12.11
N ASN A 130 5.38 6.86 -12.69
CA ASN A 130 4.50 7.99 -12.35
C ASN A 130 3.68 7.73 -11.07
N VAL A 131 3.98 6.68 -10.33
CA VAL A 131 3.31 6.32 -9.07
C VAL A 131 4.31 6.35 -7.94
N GLY A 132 3.87 6.75 -6.76
CA GLY A 132 4.71 6.75 -5.59
C GLY A 132 4.61 5.43 -4.85
N LEU A 133 5.76 4.87 -4.45
CA LEU A 133 5.88 3.59 -3.76
C LEU A 133 6.92 3.67 -2.66
N ILE A 134 6.69 2.92 -1.58
CA ILE A 134 7.61 2.82 -0.46
C ILE A 134 7.61 1.40 0.11
N PRO A 135 8.77 0.78 0.36
CA PRO A 135 8.86 -0.50 1.02
C PRO A 135 8.73 -0.35 2.54
N LEU A 136 7.82 -1.10 3.14
CA LEU A 136 7.51 -1.07 4.56
C LEU A 136 7.52 -2.48 5.14
N SER A 137 8.04 -2.65 6.36
CA SER A 137 7.81 -3.88 7.12
C SER A 137 6.33 -4.02 7.46
N GLU A 138 5.88 -5.23 7.76
CA GLU A 138 4.46 -5.50 8.08
C GLU A 138 3.95 -4.61 9.21
N THR A 139 4.72 -4.50 10.30
CA THR A 139 4.37 -3.63 11.44
C THR A 139 4.24 -2.15 11.05
N VAL A 140 5.22 -1.63 10.30
CA VAL A 140 5.17 -0.23 9.84
C VAL A 140 4.00 -0.01 8.88
N HIS A 141 3.71 -0.96 8.02
CA HIS A 141 2.59 -0.93 7.11
C HIS A 141 1.24 -0.87 7.84
N GLU A 142 1.10 -1.63 8.95
CA GLU A 142 -0.08 -1.58 9.81
C GLU A 142 -0.20 -0.24 10.54
N LEU A 143 0.89 0.32 11.06
CA LEU A 143 0.90 1.64 11.70
C LEU A 143 0.45 2.74 10.73
N VAL A 144 0.89 2.68 9.49
CA VAL A 144 0.46 3.61 8.43
C VAL A 144 -1.04 3.48 8.15
N HIS A 145 -1.54 2.24 7.98
CA HIS A 145 -2.97 2.01 7.72
C HIS A 145 -3.87 2.45 8.88
N ASN A 146 -3.39 2.35 10.10
CA ASN A 146 -4.11 2.78 11.30
C ASN A 146 -3.96 4.29 11.59
N GLY A 147 -3.22 5.03 10.77
CA GLY A 147 -3.01 6.47 10.92
C GLY A 147 -2.05 6.86 12.04
N TYR A 148 -1.31 5.91 12.61
CA TYR A 148 -0.31 6.18 13.66
C TYR A 148 1.03 6.66 13.11
N LEU A 149 1.27 6.43 11.82
CA LEU A 149 2.51 6.83 11.16
C LEU A 149 2.21 7.54 9.85
N PHE A 150 2.84 8.68 9.66
CA PHE A 150 2.81 9.45 8.42
C PHE A 150 3.98 9.05 7.51
N ILE A 151 3.72 8.91 6.21
CA ILE A 151 4.76 8.69 5.20
C ILE A 151 5.13 10.04 4.57
N PRO A 152 6.34 10.54 4.80
CA PRO A 152 6.81 11.75 4.13
C PRO A 152 6.96 11.52 2.63
N THR A 153 6.53 12.48 1.83
CA THR A 153 6.55 12.36 0.37
C THR A 153 7.97 12.28 -0.21
N ASN A 154 8.97 12.74 0.51
CA ASN A 154 10.39 12.63 0.14
C ASN A 154 10.99 11.23 0.34
N TYR A 155 10.26 10.31 1.01
CA TYR A 155 10.68 8.91 1.16
C TYR A 155 10.10 8.00 0.08
N VAL A 156 9.22 8.56 -0.74
CA VAL A 156 8.51 7.82 -1.77
C VAL A 156 9.37 7.71 -3.03
N TYR A 157 9.50 6.50 -3.55
CA TYR A 157 10.11 6.24 -4.84
C TYR A 157 9.09 6.40 -5.97
N GLY A 158 9.54 6.98 -7.08
CA GLY A 158 8.71 7.27 -8.25
C GLY A 158 8.25 8.73 -8.30
N ASP A 159 7.80 9.15 -9.48
CA ASP A 159 7.39 10.52 -9.76
C ASP A 159 5.86 10.66 -9.80
N TYR A 160 5.22 10.50 -8.64
CA TYR A 160 3.78 10.71 -8.51
C TYR A 160 3.35 12.12 -8.92
N LYS A 161 4.26 13.11 -8.90
CA LYS A 161 3.97 14.49 -9.33
C LYS A 161 3.65 14.56 -10.81
N THR A 162 4.34 13.76 -11.64
CA THR A 162 3.99 13.62 -13.06
C THR A 162 2.58 13.04 -13.23
N PHE A 163 2.17 12.06 -12.40
CA PHE A 163 0.77 11.61 -12.41
C PHE A 163 -0.19 12.76 -12.10
N VAL A 164 0.10 13.54 -11.06
CA VAL A 164 -0.73 14.70 -10.67
C VAL A 164 -0.78 15.76 -11.78
N GLN A 165 0.31 16.01 -12.47
CA GLN A 165 0.33 16.94 -13.60
C GLN A 165 -0.57 16.48 -14.74
N ILE A 166 -0.54 15.18 -15.08
CA ILE A 166 -1.32 14.62 -16.18
C ILE A 166 -2.81 14.47 -15.82
N TYR A 167 -3.10 13.95 -14.62
CA TYR A 167 -4.44 13.54 -14.22
C TYR A 167 -5.10 14.47 -13.20
N GLY A 168 -4.38 15.41 -12.64
CA GLY A 168 -4.83 16.21 -11.50
C GLY A 168 -6.13 17.00 -11.71
N LYS A 169 -6.49 17.36 -12.94
CA LYS A 169 -7.78 18.01 -13.21
C LYS A 169 -8.99 17.07 -13.04
N TYR A 170 -8.74 15.76 -13.00
CA TYR A 170 -9.76 14.73 -12.82
C TYR A 170 -9.76 14.12 -11.42
N MET A 171 -8.79 14.51 -10.58
CA MET A 171 -8.71 14.05 -9.19
C MET A 171 -9.84 14.67 -8.37
N ASP A 172 -10.31 13.90 -7.40
CA ASP A 172 -11.22 14.40 -6.39
C ASP A 172 -10.63 15.63 -5.66
N PRO A 173 -11.40 16.70 -5.42
CA PRO A 173 -10.90 17.90 -4.75
C PRO A 173 -10.37 17.63 -3.34
N GLN A 174 -11.00 16.70 -2.59
CA GLN A 174 -10.53 16.34 -1.25
C GLN A 174 -9.21 15.58 -1.31
N LEU A 175 -9.04 14.68 -2.29
CA LEU A 175 -7.79 13.99 -2.52
C LEU A 175 -6.66 14.96 -2.85
N LYS A 176 -6.91 15.99 -3.67
CA LYS A 176 -5.94 17.06 -3.94
C LYS A 176 -5.52 17.81 -2.68
N ALA A 177 -6.50 18.23 -1.89
CA ALA A 177 -6.23 18.96 -0.65
C ALA A 177 -5.42 18.09 0.32
N THR A 178 -5.74 16.79 0.44
CA THR A 178 -4.97 15.84 1.25
C THR A 178 -3.53 15.70 0.76
N LEU A 179 -3.32 15.66 -0.56
CA LEU A 179 -1.99 15.56 -1.15
C LEU A 179 -1.17 16.83 -0.87
N GLU A 180 -1.74 18.02 -1.09
CA GLU A 180 -1.10 19.30 -0.79
C GLU A 180 -0.71 19.41 0.69
N TYR A 181 -1.60 18.97 1.57
CA TYR A 181 -1.34 18.92 3.01
C TYR A 181 -0.21 17.94 3.34
N SER A 182 -0.20 16.75 2.75
CA SER A 182 0.86 15.76 2.93
C SER A 182 2.22 16.27 2.45
N GLU A 183 2.25 16.99 1.33
CA GLU A 183 3.48 17.64 0.83
C GLU A 183 3.96 18.76 1.76
N ALA A 184 3.04 19.54 2.33
CA ALA A 184 3.39 20.60 3.27
C ALA A 184 4.01 20.03 4.55
N ILE A 185 3.39 18.98 5.14
CA ILE A 185 3.93 18.30 6.33
C ILE A 185 5.29 17.67 6.03
N SER A 186 5.46 17.05 4.87
CA SER A 186 6.71 16.39 4.49
C SER A 186 7.92 17.32 4.48
N ARG A 187 7.71 18.63 4.29
CA ARG A 187 8.78 19.64 4.35
C ARG A 187 9.30 19.89 5.76
N THR A 188 8.47 19.61 6.77
CA THR A 188 8.78 19.82 8.19
C THR A 188 9.00 18.51 8.95
N TYR A 189 9.02 17.38 8.22
CA TYR A 189 9.15 16.06 8.80
C TYR A 189 10.50 15.87 9.50
N ASP A 190 10.46 15.45 10.76
CA ASP A 190 11.63 15.11 11.56
C ASP A 190 11.76 13.59 11.68
N TYR A 191 12.65 13.00 10.90
CA TYR A 191 12.91 11.56 10.90
C TYR A 191 13.30 11.01 12.28
N ASN A 192 14.14 11.72 13.01
CA ASN A 192 14.64 11.22 14.30
C ASN A 192 13.52 11.09 15.31
N LYS A 193 12.60 12.07 15.34
CA LYS A 193 11.45 12.04 16.23
C LYS A 193 10.51 10.88 15.92
N GLU A 194 10.19 10.67 14.65
CA GLU A 194 9.30 9.59 14.23
C GLU A 194 9.94 8.21 14.43
N THR A 195 11.24 8.09 14.21
CA THR A 195 11.96 6.83 14.45
C THR A 195 11.97 6.47 15.92
N GLN A 196 12.09 7.46 16.83
CA GLN A 196 11.98 7.21 18.26
C GLN A 196 10.60 6.67 18.65
N VAL A 197 9.53 7.21 18.07
CA VAL A 197 8.17 6.70 18.30
C VAL A 197 8.05 5.25 17.85
N LEU A 198 8.61 4.91 16.69
CA LEU A 198 8.62 3.54 16.19
C LEU A 198 9.44 2.61 17.08
N ASP A 199 10.61 3.05 17.57
CA ASP A 199 11.44 2.27 18.48
C ASP A 199 10.71 1.92 19.78
N MET A 200 9.87 2.79 20.26
CA MET A 200 9.04 2.51 21.46
C MET A 200 7.98 1.40 21.24
N HIS A 201 7.56 1.19 19.99
CA HIS A 201 6.54 0.20 19.64
C HIS A 201 7.13 -1.11 19.08
N MET A 202 8.42 -1.14 18.77
CA MET A 202 9.08 -2.35 18.25
C MET A 202 9.68 -3.18 19.37
N VAL A 203 9.39 -4.47 19.33
CA VAL A 203 10.16 -5.44 20.12
C VAL A 203 11.49 -5.66 19.41
N HIS A 204 12.57 -5.18 20.00
CA HIS A 204 13.92 -5.48 19.52
C HIS A 204 14.23 -6.94 19.82
N ILE A 205 14.18 -7.75 18.78
CA ILE A 205 14.60 -9.15 18.85
C ILE A 205 16.11 -9.17 18.65
N ASP A 206 16.88 -9.44 19.71
CA ASP A 206 18.31 -9.73 19.59
C ASP A 206 18.49 -11.10 18.93
N PRO A 207 19.01 -11.17 17.68
CA PRO A 207 19.15 -12.45 16.98
C PRO A 207 20.22 -13.35 17.60
N THR A 208 21.06 -12.83 18.50
CA THR A 208 22.14 -13.56 19.17
C THR A 208 21.80 -13.91 20.61
N GLY A 209 20.72 -13.38 21.14
CA GLY A 209 20.29 -13.59 22.51
C GLY A 209 19.43 -14.84 22.66
N SER A 210 19.68 -15.59 23.73
CA SER A 210 18.70 -16.53 24.24
C SER A 210 17.51 -15.69 24.74
N TYR A 211 16.35 -15.83 24.11
CA TYR A 211 15.13 -15.26 24.65
C TYR A 211 14.76 -16.02 25.91
N ASP A 212 14.93 -15.41 27.05
CA ASP A 212 14.22 -15.80 28.24
C ASP A 212 12.74 -15.37 28.04
N PHE A 213 11.99 -16.19 27.30
CA PHE A 213 10.54 -16.06 27.34
C PHE A 213 10.11 -16.26 28.79
N PRO A 214 9.28 -15.36 29.30
CA PRO A 214 8.75 -15.55 30.63
C PRO A 214 8.11 -16.95 30.68
N SER A 215 8.41 -17.68 31.72
CA SER A 215 7.82 -19.01 31.92
C SER A 215 6.30 -18.92 31.87
N THR A 216 5.63 -20.01 31.51
CA THR A 216 4.17 -20.05 31.50
C THR A 216 3.60 -19.61 32.86
N GLU A 217 4.31 -19.91 33.95
CA GLU A 217 3.95 -19.54 35.31
C GLU A 217 4.06 -18.02 35.54
N GLU A 218 5.11 -17.37 35.04
CA GLU A 218 5.25 -15.90 35.08
C GLU A 218 4.20 -15.19 34.23
N LEU A 219 3.84 -15.75 33.07
CA LEU A 219 2.76 -15.22 32.24
C LEU A 219 1.40 -15.32 32.93
N ILE A 220 1.12 -16.48 33.57
CA ILE A 220 -0.12 -16.70 34.35
C ILE A 220 -0.17 -15.71 35.51
N ASN A 221 0.91 -15.55 36.25
CA ASN A 221 0.98 -14.61 37.36
C ASN A 221 0.76 -13.15 36.92
N LYS A 222 1.37 -12.72 35.80
CA LYS A 222 1.13 -11.39 35.22
C LYS A 222 -0.32 -11.18 34.80
N LEU A 223 -0.92 -12.21 34.18
CA LEU A 223 -2.34 -12.16 33.78
C LEU A 223 -3.26 -12.11 34.99
N GLN A 224 -2.97 -12.90 36.03
CA GLN A 224 -3.76 -12.92 37.26
C GLN A 224 -3.68 -11.56 37.98
N THR A 225 -2.48 -11.00 38.12
CA THR A 225 -2.29 -9.66 38.68
C THR A 225 -3.12 -8.64 37.94
N ARG A 226 -3.13 -8.68 36.60
CA ARG A 226 -3.90 -7.76 35.78
C ARG A 226 -5.41 -7.93 35.91
N ILE A 227 -5.88 -9.19 36.07
CA ILE A 227 -7.29 -9.48 36.36
C ILE A 227 -7.67 -8.90 37.71
N ASP A 228 -6.84 -9.11 38.73
CA ASP A 228 -7.07 -8.59 40.09
C ASP A 228 -7.09 -7.07 40.13
N GLU A 229 -6.26 -6.40 39.31
CA GLU A 229 -6.24 -4.92 39.15
C GLU A 229 -7.55 -4.43 38.52
N ILE A 230 -8.04 -5.10 37.49
CA ILE A 230 -9.30 -4.76 36.81
C ILE A 230 -10.49 -4.99 37.75
N ASP A 231 -10.52 -6.09 38.48
CA ASP A 231 -11.58 -6.40 39.44
C ASP A 231 -11.59 -5.42 40.63
N ASN A 232 -10.45 -4.84 40.98
CA ASN A 232 -10.30 -3.77 41.97
C ASN A 232 -10.56 -2.36 41.42
N GLY A 233 -11.04 -2.22 40.17
CA GLY A 233 -11.52 -0.97 39.59
C GLY A 233 -10.43 -0.09 38.94
N ALA A 234 -9.26 -0.65 38.63
CA ALA A 234 -8.27 0.03 37.80
C ALA A 234 -8.80 0.12 36.36
N THR A 235 -8.91 1.35 35.84
CA THR A 235 -9.28 1.58 34.43
C THR A 235 -8.03 1.61 33.56
N GLU A 236 -8.14 1.19 32.29
CA GLU A 236 -7.01 1.15 31.33
C GLU A 236 -6.25 2.51 31.24
N ASN A 237 -6.91 3.61 31.50
CA ASN A 237 -6.32 4.94 31.50
C ASN A 237 -5.39 5.24 32.71
N GLN A 238 -5.58 4.60 33.84
CA GLN A 238 -4.68 4.75 35.00
C GLN A 238 -3.35 4.05 34.77
N TYR A 239 -3.33 2.95 34.05
CA TYR A 239 -2.12 2.21 33.73
C TYR A 239 -1.14 2.96 32.81
N MET A 240 -1.65 3.89 32.00
CA MET A 240 -0.81 4.72 31.11
C MET A 240 -0.23 5.96 31.83
N ILE A 241 -0.79 6.35 32.94
CA ILE A 241 -0.35 7.52 33.71
C ILE A 241 0.80 7.15 34.66
N ASP A 242 0.74 6.00 35.31
CA ASP A 242 1.75 5.54 36.28
C ASP A 242 3.10 5.15 35.63
N LYS A 243 3.14 4.92 34.31
CA LYS A 243 4.40 4.69 33.57
C LYS A 243 5.16 5.97 33.19
N LYS A 244 4.64 7.15 33.55
CA LYS A 244 5.32 8.44 33.26
C LYS A 244 6.04 9.04 34.45
N GLU A 245 6.05 8.37 35.60
CA GLU A 245 6.67 8.90 36.84
C GLU A 245 7.89 8.08 37.32
N ASP A 246 8.35 7.06 36.56
CA ASP A 246 9.62 6.36 36.77
C ASP A 246 10.53 6.56 35.51
#